data_25d727feb0eebf0885d9a35688e3966f
#
_entry.id   25d727feb0eebf0885d9a35688e3966f
#
_cell.length_a   1.000
_cell.length_b   1.000
_cell.length_c   1.000
_cell.angle_alpha   90.00
_cell.angle_beta   90.00
_cell.angle_gamma   90.00
#
_symmetry.space_group_name_H-M   'P 1'
#
loop_
_entity.id
_entity.type
_entity.pdbx_description
1 polymer ?
#
loop_
_entity_poly.entity_id
_entity_poly.type
_entity_poly.pdbx_seq_one_letter_code
_entity_poly.pdbx_strand_id
1 'polypeptide(L)'
;NTINTIMINTINNKVFRNANEAYEYLHDQILQYGVSFGDTKALFNVGFYITDPKDRKIINRERKWSEEYAEAEWQWYLSGDRNIKKLGEIYGKVPEIWKRMADPFGHVNSNYGWQWQRDAQLDMVVEMLKHNPDTRQACISIYDGKEITDYAFDTPCTYAVQFTIVHGRLDMCVTMRSNDLWYGFC
;
A
#
# COMPACT_ATOMS: atom_id res chain seq x y z
N ASN A 1 -9.82 -35.54 19.46
CA ASN A 1 -9.52 -34.51 18.46
C ASN A 1 -8.81 -33.35 19.15
N THR A 2 -7.48 -33.44 19.20
CA THR A 2 -6.64 -32.34 19.66
C THR A 2 -6.64 -31.30 18.56
N ILE A 3 -7.35 -30.19 18.77
CA ILE A 3 -7.24 -29.01 17.87
C ILE A 3 -5.84 -28.47 18.13
N ASN A 4 -4.91 -28.70 17.22
CA ASN A 4 -3.64 -27.99 17.20
C ASN A 4 -3.96 -26.50 16.98
N THR A 5 -4.03 -25.75 18.05
CA THR A 5 -4.16 -24.29 17.97
C THR A 5 -2.88 -23.77 17.37
N ILE A 6 -2.90 -23.45 16.07
CA ILE A 6 -1.82 -22.71 15.43
C ILE A 6 -1.81 -21.34 16.08
N MET A 7 -0.77 -21.04 16.85
CA MET A 7 -0.58 -19.69 17.39
C MET A 7 -0.18 -18.78 16.23
N ILE A 8 -1.10 -17.90 15.83
CA ILE A 8 -0.82 -16.84 14.87
C ILE A 8 -0.22 -15.68 15.66
N ASN A 9 1.03 -15.36 15.36
CA ASN A 9 1.66 -14.17 15.93
C ASN A 9 1.14 -12.94 15.22
N THR A 10 0.72 -11.96 16.01
CA THR A 10 0.29 -10.65 15.52
C THR A 10 1.30 -9.59 15.97
N ILE A 11 1.46 -8.55 15.14
CA ILE A 11 2.30 -7.40 15.45
C ILE A 11 1.39 -6.19 15.56
N ASN A 12 1.33 -5.58 16.73
CA ASN A 12 0.55 -4.38 16.98
C ASN A 12 1.33 -3.41 17.86
N ASN A 13 0.99 -2.13 17.79
CA ASN A 13 1.59 -1.06 18.61
C ASN A 13 3.11 -0.88 18.42
N LYS A 14 3.68 -1.31 17.33
CA LYS A 14 5.07 -1.00 16.99
C LYS A 14 5.16 0.39 16.38
N VAL A 15 6.19 1.11 16.77
CA VAL A 15 6.51 2.43 16.23
C VAL A 15 7.90 2.37 15.65
N PHE A 16 8.03 2.71 14.38
CA PHE A 16 9.29 2.79 13.67
C PHE A 16 9.56 4.24 13.28
N ARG A 17 10.81 4.62 13.18
CA ARG A 17 11.18 5.93 12.69
C ARG A 17 10.86 6.05 11.20
N ASN A 18 11.29 5.10 10.38
CA ASN A 18 11.24 5.17 8.93
C ASN A 18 10.85 3.81 8.30
N ALA A 19 10.74 3.81 6.98
CA ALA A 19 10.37 2.63 6.23
C ALA A 19 11.40 1.49 6.35
N ASN A 20 12.70 1.81 6.38
CA ASN A 20 13.72 0.78 6.48
C ASN A 20 13.68 0.03 7.82
N GLU A 21 13.50 0.74 8.94
CA GLU A 21 13.36 0.09 10.25
C GLU A 21 12.15 -0.85 10.28
N ALA A 22 11.02 -0.42 9.70
CA ALA A 22 9.83 -1.26 9.60
C ALA A 22 10.09 -2.49 8.72
N TYR A 23 10.73 -2.30 7.57
CA TYR A 23 11.07 -3.37 6.64
C TYR A 23 11.95 -4.45 7.31
N GLU A 24 13.08 -4.05 7.90
CA GLU A 24 14.02 -4.97 8.54
C GLU A 24 13.31 -5.78 9.66
N TYR A 25 12.57 -5.09 10.52
CA TYR A 25 11.83 -5.74 11.59
C TYR A 25 10.80 -6.75 11.04
N LEU A 26 9.98 -6.34 10.07
CA LEU A 26 8.94 -7.21 9.51
C LEU A 26 9.56 -8.40 8.75
N HIS A 27 10.65 -8.19 8.04
CA HIS A 27 11.39 -9.26 7.37
C HIS A 27 11.82 -10.34 8.35
N ASP A 28 12.48 -9.95 9.45
CA ASP A 28 12.91 -10.89 10.49
C ASP A 28 11.73 -11.61 11.15
N GLN A 29 10.63 -10.89 11.42
CA GLN A 29 9.43 -11.48 12.00
C GLN A 29 8.77 -12.49 11.06
N ILE A 30 8.73 -12.22 9.75
CA ILE A 30 8.20 -13.17 8.76
C ILE A 30 9.08 -14.42 8.69
N LEU A 31 10.40 -14.28 8.67
CA LEU A 31 11.31 -15.41 8.64
C LEU A 31 11.20 -16.29 9.87
N GLN A 32 11.10 -15.68 11.04
CA GLN A 32 11.08 -16.38 12.32
C GLN A 32 9.70 -16.94 12.69
N TYR A 33 8.65 -16.18 12.48
CA TYR A 33 7.30 -16.48 13.01
C TYR A 33 6.22 -16.56 11.93
N GLY A 34 6.55 -16.28 10.66
CA GLY A 34 5.59 -16.38 9.57
C GLY A 34 5.07 -17.79 9.39
N VAL A 35 3.76 -17.93 9.24
CA VAL A 35 3.11 -19.19 8.92
C VAL A 35 3.09 -19.43 7.41
N SER A 36 3.11 -20.69 6.99
CA SER A 36 2.96 -21.03 5.58
C SER A 36 1.57 -20.65 5.07
N PHE A 37 1.54 -19.90 3.97
CA PHE A 37 0.31 -19.46 3.31
C PHE A 37 0.49 -19.55 1.80
N GLY A 38 -0.04 -20.61 1.20
CA GLY A 38 0.29 -20.97 -0.17
C GLY A 38 1.79 -21.29 -0.32
N ASP A 39 2.43 -20.65 -1.28
CA ASP A 39 3.87 -20.73 -1.56
C ASP A 39 4.72 -19.68 -0.83
N THR A 40 4.09 -18.93 0.09
CA THR A 40 4.73 -17.86 0.85
C THR A 40 4.72 -18.10 2.35
N LYS A 41 5.41 -17.22 3.10
CA LYS A 41 5.25 -17.06 4.55
C LYS A 41 4.52 -15.75 4.83
N ALA A 42 3.59 -15.76 5.76
CA ALA A 42 2.78 -14.61 6.10
C ALA A 42 2.64 -14.37 7.60
N LEU A 43 2.52 -13.11 7.98
CA LEU A 43 2.02 -12.65 9.27
C LEU A 43 0.63 -12.03 9.05
N PHE A 44 -0.26 -12.21 10.02
CA PHE A 44 -1.62 -11.69 9.96
C PHE A 44 -1.84 -10.62 11.02
N ASN A 45 -2.78 -9.70 10.77
CA ASN A 45 -3.13 -8.61 11.68
C ASN A 45 -1.91 -7.77 12.11
N VAL A 46 -1.08 -7.41 11.14
CA VAL A 46 0.08 -6.56 11.35
C VAL A 46 -0.33 -5.10 11.34
N GLY A 47 -0.01 -4.38 12.41
CA GLY A 47 -0.25 -2.95 12.53
C GLY A 47 0.97 -2.26 13.14
N PHE A 48 1.40 -1.13 12.57
CA PHE A 48 2.53 -0.35 13.04
C PHE A 48 2.40 1.10 12.62
N TYR A 49 3.22 1.95 13.20
CA TYR A 49 3.28 3.37 12.91
C TYR A 49 4.69 3.77 12.44
N ILE A 50 4.76 4.64 11.42
CA ILE A 50 6.01 5.24 10.95
C ILE A 50 5.97 6.75 11.27
N THR A 51 6.95 7.24 12.03
CA THR A 51 6.98 8.64 12.49
C THR A 51 7.56 9.61 11.47
N ASP A 52 8.44 9.13 10.58
CA ASP A 52 9.03 9.90 9.47
C ASP A 52 8.75 9.20 8.13
N PRO A 53 7.54 9.36 7.56
CA PRO A 53 7.16 8.71 6.30
C PRO A 53 7.90 9.29 5.08
N LYS A 54 8.64 10.39 5.23
CA LYS A 54 9.47 10.95 4.15
C LYS A 54 10.76 10.17 3.96
N ASP A 55 11.27 9.53 5.02
CA ASP A 55 12.42 8.62 4.95
C ASP A 55 11.93 7.23 4.52
N ARG A 56 11.72 7.09 3.21
CA ARG A 56 11.09 5.91 2.58
C ARG A 56 12.07 4.91 1.96
N LYS A 57 13.38 5.21 2.00
CA LYS A 57 14.39 4.36 1.35
C LYS A 57 14.57 3.04 2.11
N ILE A 58 14.58 1.94 1.38
CA ILE A 58 14.97 0.64 1.88
C ILE A 58 16.43 0.41 1.52
N ILE A 59 17.31 0.33 2.52
CA ILE A 59 18.75 0.19 2.33
C ILE A 59 19.23 -1.27 2.33
N ASN A 60 18.32 -2.22 2.53
CA ASN A 60 18.63 -3.64 2.47
C ASN A 60 19.15 -4.01 1.07
N ARG A 61 20.38 -4.54 1.02
CA ARG A 61 21.05 -4.83 -0.27
C ARG A 61 20.43 -5.97 -1.05
N GLU A 62 19.82 -6.92 -0.37
CA GLU A 62 19.16 -8.06 -1.02
C GLU A 62 17.86 -7.63 -1.69
N ARG A 63 17.14 -6.68 -1.09
CA ARG A 63 15.90 -6.11 -1.62
C ARG A 63 16.11 -5.36 -2.94
N LYS A 64 17.29 -4.76 -3.16
CA LYS A 64 17.63 -3.98 -4.37
C LYS A 64 16.59 -2.91 -4.69
N TRP A 65 16.14 -2.19 -3.67
CA TRP A 65 15.19 -1.10 -3.84
C TRP A 65 15.74 -0.03 -4.80
N SER A 66 14.92 0.43 -5.74
CA SER A 66 15.30 1.44 -6.73
C SER A 66 14.55 2.74 -6.48
N GLU A 67 15.28 3.79 -6.15
CA GLU A 67 14.73 5.13 -5.99
C GLU A 67 14.17 5.66 -7.31
N GLU A 68 14.86 5.41 -8.42
CA GLU A 68 14.41 5.80 -9.75
C GLU A 68 13.06 5.18 -10.11
N TYR A 69 12.88 3.89 -9.80
CA TYR A 69 11.60 3.23 -10.05
C TYR A 69 10.51 3.73 -9.11
N ALA A 70 10.80 3.88 -7.83
CA ALA A 70 9.82 4.38 -6.85
C ALA A 70 9.33 5.80 -7.22
N GLU A 71 10.22 6.67 -7.68
CA GLU A 71 9.86 8.01 -8.15
C GLU A 71 9.02 7.96 -9.44
N ALA A 72 9.37 7.09 -10.38
CA ALA A 72 8.62 6.93 -11.61
C ALA A 72 7.20 6.40 -11.36
N GLU A 73 7.05 5.43 -10.46
CA GLU A 73 5.76 4.89 -10.05
C GLU A 73 4.92 5.94 -9.31
N TRP A 74 5.54 6.75 -8.46
CA TRP A 74 4.88 7.88 -7.81
C TRP A 74 4.36 8.91 -8.82
N GLN A 75 5.17 9.30 -9.81
CA GLN A 75 4.75 10.20 -10.88
C GLN A 75 3.62 9.61 -11.71
N TRP A 76 3.65 8.30 -11.94
CA TRP A 76 2.54 7.61 -12.59
C TRP A 76 1.26 7.66 -11.75
N TYR A 77 1.33 7.47 -10.43
CA TYR A 77 0.17 7.62 -9.55
C TYR A 77 -0.38 9.04 -9.59
N LEU A 78 0.48 10.06 -9.53
CA LEU A 78 0.06 11.45 -9.62
C LEU A 78 -0.65 11.80 -10.93
N SER A 79 -0.33 11.10 -12.02
CA SER A 79 -1.01 11.31 -13.31
C SER A 79 -2.46 10.83 -13.33
N GLY A 80 -2.84 9.93 -12.41
CA GLY A 80 -4.16 9.28 -12.40
C GLY A 80 -4.45 8.40 -13.61
N ASP A 81 -3.46 8.14 -14.45
CA ASP A 81 -3.62 7.31 -15.65
C ASP A 81 -3.41 5.83 -15.31
N ARG A 82 -4.45 5.02 -15.44
CA ARG A 82 -4.41 3.58 -15.18
C ARG A 82 -3.60 2.78 -16.19
N ASN A 83 -3.28 3.36 -17.35
CA ASN A 83 -2.58 2.63 -18.40
C ASN A 83 -1.08 2.50 -18.08
N ILE A 84 -0.58 1.26 -18.11
CA ILE A 84 0.82 0.93 -17.85
C ILE A 84 1.80 1.55 -18.86
N LYS A 85 1.33 1.96 -20.04
CA LYS A 85 2.13 2.70 -21.01
C LYS A 85 2.63 4.01 -20.43
N LYS A 86 1.80 4.68 -19.61
CA LYS A 86 2.19 5.93 -18.95
C LYS A 86 3.39 5.73 -18.02
N LEU A 87 3.40 4.66 -17.26
CA LEU A 87 4.60 4.28 -16.47
C LEU A 87 5.80 4.01 -17.38
N GLY A 88 5.58 3.33 -18.52
CA GLY A 88 6.63 3.08 -19.50
C GLY A 88 7.23 4.36 -20.10
N GLU A 89 6.42 5.39 -20.34
CA GLU A 89 6.87 6.72 -20.80
C GLU A 89 7.73 7.42 -19.75
N ILE A 90 7.35 7.31 -18.46
CA ILE A 90 8.06 7.96 -17.34
C ILE A 90 9.36 7.23 -17.00
N TYR A 91 9.31 5.90 -16.87
CA TYR A 91 10.43 5.07 -16.42
C TYR A 91 11.34 4.57 -17.55
N GLY A 92 10.92 4.75 -18.82
CA GLY A 92 11.63 4.24 -19.99
C GLY A 92 11.31 2.78 -20.35
N LYS A 93 10.62 2.04 -19.51
CA LYS A 93 10.13 0.66 -19.76
C LYS A 93 8.95 0.32 -18.84
N VAL A 94 8.10 -0.59 -19.28
CA VAL A 94 7.06 -1.16 -18.44
C VAL A 94 7.64 -2.38 -17.70
N PRO A 95 7.65 -2.40 -16.34
CA PRO A 95 8.04 -3.58 -15.58
C PRO A 95 7.14 -4.79 -15.86
N GLU A 96 7.74 -6.00 -15.83
CA GLU A 96 7.03 -7.23 -16.17
C GLU A 96 5.83 -7.52 -15.26
N ILE A 97 5.91 -7.13 -13.98
CA ILE A 97 4.80 -7.32 -13.06
C ILE A 97 3.54 -6.59 -13.56
N TRP A 98 3.68 -5.35 -14.02
CA TRP A 98 2.55 -4.57 -14.52
C TRP A 98 1.98 -5.11 -15.82
N LYS A 99 2.83 -5.66 -16.70
CA LYS A 99 2.36 -6.33 -17.93
C LYS A 99 1.51 -7.57 -17.63
N ARG A 100 1.84 -8.28 -16.55
CA ARG A 100 1.08 -9.49 -16.12
C ARG A 100 -0.25 -9.14 -15.47
N MET A 101 -0.31 -7.99 -14.79
CA MET A 101 -1.49 -7.58 -14.03
C MET A 101 -2.46 -6.74 -14.85
N ALA A 102 -2.00 -6.16 -15.96
CA ALA A 102 -2.85 -5.33 -16.80
C ALA A 102 -3.93 -6.14 -17.52
N ASP A 103 -5.08 -5.52 -17.69
CA ASP A 103 -6.15 -6.00 -18.55
C ASP A 103 -5.72 -5.97 -20.04
N PRO A 104 -6.52 -6.51 -20.98
CA PRO A 104 -6.19 -6.50 -22.41
C PRO A 104 -6.00 -5.09 -23.03
N PHE A 105 -6.47 -4.05 -22.36
CA PHE A 105 -6.32 -2.65 -22.78
C PHE A 105 -5.11 -1.96 -22.15
N GLY A 106 -4.39 -2.67 -21.27
CA GLY A 106 -3.23 -2.16 -20.57
C GLY A 106 -3.55 -1.37 -19.30
N HIS A 107 -4.76 -1.49 -18.76
CA HIS A 107 -5.13 -0.82 -17.51
C HIS A 107 -4.93 -1.72 -16.29
N VAL A 108 -4.62 -1.07 -15.17
CA VAL A 108 -4.56 -1.71 -13.85
C VAL A 108 -5.46 -0.98 -12.85
N ASN A 109 -5.92 -1.68 -11.83
CA ASN A 109 -6.72 -1.09 -10.76
C ASN A 109 -5.86 -0.54 -9.62
N SER A 110 -4.61 -0.99 -9.51
CA SER A 110 -3.67 -0.57 -8.46
C SER A 110 -2.89 0.72 -8.79
N ASN A 111 -3.34 1.53 -9.78
CA ASN A 111 -2.92 2.92 -9.81
C ASN A 111 -3.64 3.67 -8.68
N TYR A 112 -2.98 3.80 -7.53
CA TYR A 112 -3.60 4.40 -6.35
C TYR A 112 -3.93 5.88 -6.50
N GLY A 113 -3.19 6.62 -7.32
CA GLY A 113 -3.52 8.01 -7.63
C GLY A 113 -4.87 8.13 -8.34
N TRP A 114 -5.17 7.23 -9.28
CA TRP A 114 -6.49 7.15 -9.89
C TRP A 114 -7.57 6.78 -8.85
N GLN A 115 -7.29 5.81 -7.97
CA GLN A 115 -8.22 5.40 -6.92
C GLN A 115 -8.56 6.55 -5.96
N TRP A 116 -7.58 7.39 -5.62
CA TRP A 116 -7.80 8.53 -4.73
C TRP A 116 -8.58 9.66 -5.39
N GLN A 117 -8.39 9.84 -6.70
CA GLN A 117 -9.02 10.92 -7.48
C GLN A 117 -10.43 10.58 -7.98
N ARG A 118 -10.75 9.29 -8.15
CA ARG A 118 -12.07 8.91 -8.63
C ARG A 118 -13.15 9.41 -7.67
N ASP A 119 -14.28 9.84 -8.24
CA ASP A 119 -15.40 10.40 -7.51
C ASP A 119 -15.02 11.61 -6.63
N ALA A 120 -13.93 12.30 -6.96
CA ALA A 120 -13.36 13.45 -6.25
C ALA A 120 -13.06 13.18 -4.75
N GLN A 121 -12.78 11.93 -4.36
CA GLN A 121 -12.60 11.54 -2.96
C GLN A 121 -11.49 12.32 -2.27
N LEU A 122 -10.33 12.49 -2.93
CA LEU A 122 -9.21 13.21 -2.36
C LEU A 122 -9.56 14.68 -2.09
N ASP A 123 -10.21 15.34 -3.06
CA ASP A 123 -10.64 16.73 -2.90
C ASP A 123 -11.66 16.88 -1.76
N MET A 124 -12.62 15.97 -1.67
CA MET A 124 -13.59 15.96 -0.57
C MET A 124 -12.92 15.79 0.79
N VAL A 125 -11.95 14.90 0.92
CA VAL A 125 -11.17 14.70 2.16
C VAL A 125 -10.41 15.98 2.55
N VAL A 126 -9.76 16.62 1.59
CA VAL A 126 -9.04 17.88 1.82
C VAL A 126 -10.00 18.98 2.33
N GLU A 127 -11.15 19.13 1.68
CA GLU A 127 -12.15 20.14 2.10
C GLU A 127 -12.77 19.81 3.45
N MET A 128 -13.03 18.53 3.76
CA MET A 128 -13.51 18.13 5.10
C MET A 128 -12.52 18.52 6.19
N LEU A 129 -11.21 18.25 5.99
CA LEU A 129 -10.15 18.57 6.96
C LEU A 129 -9.94 20.08 7.11
N LYS A 130 -10.07 20.85 6.04
CA LYS A 130 -10.00 22.31 6.09
C LYS A 130 -11.19 22.91 6.87
N HIS A 131 -12.40 22.38 6.63
CA HIS A 131 -13.61 22.87 7.29
C HIS A 131 -13.68 22.46 8.77
N ASN A 132 -13.30 21.23 9.07
CA ASN A 132 -13.29 20.68 10.43
C ASN A 132 -12.05 19.80 10.64
N PRO A 133 -10.97 20.35 11.23
CA PRO A 133 -9.76 19.58 11.51
C PRO A 133 -9.96 18.35 12.43
N ASP A 134 -11.02 18.37 13.25
CA ASP A 134 -11.35 17.27 14.16
C ASP A 134 -12.29 16.22 13.54
N THR A 135 -12.54 16.31 12.23
CA THR A 135 -13.41 15.35 11.54
C THR A 135 -12.88 13.92 11.62
N ARG A 136 -13.79 12.97 11.76
CA ARG A 136 -13.49 11.52 11.67
C ARG A 136 -14.01 10.91 10.36
N GLN A 137 -14.45 11.74 9.42
CA GLN A 137 -15.08 11.33 8.15
C GLN A 137 -14.10 11.39 6.97
N ALA A 138 -12.87 11.90 7.17
CA ALA A 138 -11.86 12.04 6.12
C ALA A 138 -11.29 10.67 5.72
N CYS A 139 -12.04 9.95 4.92
CA CYS A 139 -11.72 8.59 4.48
C CYS A 139 -11.86 8.46 2.96
N ILE A 140 -10.91 7.77 2.34
CA ILE A 140 -10.95 7.34 0.94
C ILE A 140 -11.23 5.84 0.92
N SER A 141 -12.26 5.42 0.18
CA SER A 141 -12.56 4.01 -0.08
C SER A 141 -12.04 3.60 -1.45
N ILE A 142 -11.27 2.53 -1.51
CA ILE A 142 -10.72 2.00 -2.76
C ILE A 142 -11.57 0.83 -3.25
N TYR A 143 -12.04 -0.05 -2.35
CA TYR A 143 -12.95 -1.11 -2.72
C TYR A 143 -14.38 -0.61 -2.83
N ASP A 144 -15.00 -0.90 -3.97
CA ASP A 144 -16.44 -0.81 -4.16
C ASP A 144 -16.99 -2.24 -4.33
N GLY A 145 -17.98 -2.59 -3.53
CA GLY A 145 -18.63 -3.90 -3.60
C GLY A 145 -19.29 -4.22 -4.95
N LYS A 146 -19.61 -3.19 -5.74
CA LYS A 146 -20.13 -3.36 -7.10
C LYS A 146 -19.05 -3.71 -8.12
N GLU A 147 -17.80 -3.28 -7.86
CA GLU A 147 -16.69 -3.41 -8.79
C GLU A 147 -15.76 -4.58 -8.46
N ILE A 148 -16.01 -5.32 -7.38
CA ILE A 148 -15.10 -6.37 -6.94
C ILE A 148 -14.85 -7.46 -7.99
N THR A 149 -15.79 -7.68 -8.88
CA THR A 149 -15.65 -8.60 -10.02
C THR A 149 -14.74 -8.06 -11.12
N ASP A 150 -14.59 -6.74 -11.19
CA ASP A 150 -13.74 -6.07 -12.20
C ASP A 150 -12.27 -6.07 -11.80
N TYR A 151 -11.97 -6.54 -10.57
CA TYR A 151 -10.62 -6.70 -10.07
C TYR A 151 -9.97 -8.04 -10.46
N ALA A 152 -10.50 -8.74 -11.45
CA ALA A 152 -10.05 -10.07 -11.83
C ALA A 152 -8.57 -10.14 -12.27
N PHE A 153 -8.05 -9.10 -12.91
CA PHE A 153 -6.65 -9.03 -13.35
C PHE A 153 -5.75 -8.44 -12.28
N ASP A 154 -6.17 -7.32 -11.69
CA ASP A 154 -5.42 -6.58 -10.70
C ASP A 154 -6.34 -6.16 -9.56
N THR A 155 -6.17 -6.80 -8.42
CA THR A 155 -6.93 -6.48 -7.21
C THR A 155 -6.09 -5.56 -6.31
N PRO A 156 -6.53 -4.32 -6.04
CA PRO A 156 -5.81 -3.41 -5.15
C PRO A 156 -5.53 -4.04 -3.79
N CYS A 157 -4.34 -3.83 -3.25
CA CYS A 157 -3.96 -4.29 -1.92
C CYS A 157 -4.50 -3.37 -0.82
N THR A 158 -4.46 -2.07 -1.04
CA THR A 158 -5.07 -1.07 -0.14
C THR A 158 -6.56 -0.97 -0.44
N TYR A 159 -7.40 -1.02 0.59
CA TYR A 159 -8.84 -0.86 0.40
C TYR A 159 -9.43 0.37 1.08
N ALA A 160 -8.75 0.97 2.06
CA ALA A 160 -9.17 2.22 2.67
C ALA A 160 -7.98 3.03 3.20
N VAL A 161 -8.13 4.34 3.17
CA VAL A 161 -7.17 5.28 3.77
C VAL A 161 -7.97 6.30 4.59
N GLN A 162 -7.59 6.49 5.85
CA GLN A 162 -8.19 7.48 6.73
C GLN A 162 -7.15 8.53 7.12
N PHE A 163 -7.55 9.80 7.09
CA PHE A 163 -6.74 10.92 7.51
C PHE A 163 -7.28 11.52 8.80
N THR A 164 -6.37 11.90 9.70
CA THR A 164 -6.71 12.49 11.00
C THR A 164 -5.69 13.56 11.34
N ILE A 165 -6.11 14.69 11.87
CA ILE A 165 -5.19 15.71 12.39
C ILE A 165 -5.07 15.55 13.89
N VAL A 166 -3.87 15.24 14.37
CA VAL A 166 -3.56 15.07 15.80
C VAL A 166 -2.41 16.03 16.16
N HIS A 167 -2.64 16.89 17.14
CA HIS A 167 -1.66 17.91 17.56
C HIS A 167 -1.09 18.74 16.40
N GLY A 168 -1.95 19.12 15.44
CA GLY A 168 -1.54 19.89 14.26
C GLY A 168 -0.72 19.12 13.21
N ARG A 169 -0.64 17.80 13.32
CA ARG A 169 0.03 16.92 12.35
C ARG A 169 -1.00 16.05 11.66
N LEU A 170 -0.84 15.88 10.35
CA LEU A 170 -1.67 14.97 9.56
C LEU A 170 -1.13 13.55 9.70
N ASP A 171 -1.96 12.67 10.23
CA ASP A 171 -1.74 11.22 10.26
C ASP A 171 -2.54 10.54 9.15
N MET A 172 -1.98 9.49 8.59
CA MET A 172 -2.62 8.66 7.56
C MET A 172 -2.62 7.19 8.03
N CYS A 173 -3.81 6.63 8.18
CA CYS A 173 -3.99 5.21 8.45
C CYS A 173 -4.35 4.49 7.15
N VAL A 174 -3.50 3.57 6.73
CA VAL A 174 -3.69 2.76 5.51
C VAL A 174 -4.12 1.36 5.90
N THR A 175 -5.23 0.89 5.36
CA THR A 175 -5.71 -0.48 5.58
C THR A 175 -5.54 -1.31 4.31
N MET A 176 -4.81 -2.39 4.43
CA MET A 176 -4.48 -3.28 3.32
C MET A 176 -4.95 -4.71 3.62
N ARG A 177 -5.49 -5.41 2.58
CA ARG A 177 -5.82 -6.84 2.68
C ARG A 177 -4.56 -7.71 2.63
N SER A 178 -3.51 -7.22 1.99
CA SER A 178 -2.23 -7.90 1.77
C SER A 178 -1.16 -6.87 1.47
N ASN A 179 0.06 -7.16 1.87
CA ASN A 179 1.25 -6.42 1.46
C ASN A 179 2.39 -7.42 1.24
N ASP A 180 2.95 -7.44 0.03
CA ASP A 180 4.17 -8.18 -0.24
C ASP A 180 5.35 -7.34 0.27
N LEU A 181 6.00 -7.83 1.33
CA LEU A 181 7.10 -7.10 1.94
C LEU A 181 8.29 -6.93 0.99
N TRP A 182 8.52 -7.92 0.13
CA TRP A 182 9.69 -7.92 -0.76
C TRP A 182 9.53 -6.98 -1.94
N TYR A 183 8.37 -6.98 -2.59
CA TYR A 183 8.13 -6.19 -3.80
C TYR A 183 7.24 -4.98 -3.60
N GLY A 184 6.31 -5.05 -2.68
CA GLY A 184 5.25 -4.05 -2.52
C GLY A 184 5.46 -3.07 -1.36
N PHE A 185 6.47 -3.25 -0.52
CA PHE A 185 6.75 -2.35 0.59
C PHE A 185 7.73 -1.26 0.16
N CYS A 186 7.24 0.02 0.09
CA CYS A 186 7.95 1.25 -0.35
C CYS A 186 8.50 1.20 -1.76
#